data_e5f4aade7bf816701b102c0acc2de9a6
#
_entry.id   e5f4aade7bf816701b102c0acc2de9a6
#
_cell.length_a   1.000
_cell.length_b   1.000
_cell.length_c   1.000
_cell.angle_alpha   90.00
_cell.angle_beta   90.00
_cell.angle_gamma   90.00
#
_symmetry.space_group_name_H-M   'P 1'
#
loop_
_entity.id
_entity.type
_entity.pdbx_description
1 polymer ?
#
loop_
_entity_poly.entity_id
_entity_poly.type
_entity_poly.pdbx_seq_one_letter_code
_entity_poly.pdbx_strand_id
1 'polypeptide(L)'
;ILSVLTLSSVCVFGSSFSAGAKGTGAGLAEWALNAYNSGWSYVYGGSTPGAVDCSGLIYSYAGGERCGNPQLETATETGSVSAGIPNVHGLGLWRPGHVGVYVGNGMEVDARGDEYGVCYEAIGGYNNWTYWFKLAAVSYVTNGWESFNGNYYYYENGEYIVNTSRTIDGTTYYFDSQGRSSKTPSNTSSSSSSGSSSSGSSGSSGSSGSSSSSSNTPSVYKNGSSGAEVKKIQQRLADLGYYDGAVDGYFGDATEEAYKAFQKAAGLTVDGIAGDSRNTL
;
A
#
# COMPACT_ATOMS: atom_id res chain seq x y z
N ILE A 1 -29.15 -28.32 -5.25
CA ILE A 1 -28.43 -29.00 -6.37
C ILE A 1 -27.63 -27.89 -7.04
N LEU A 2 -26.34 -27.81 -6.68
CA LEU A 2 -25.41 -26.84 -7.22
C LEU A 2 -24.87 -27.37 -8.54
N SER A 3 -25.19 -26.72 -9.63
CA SER A 3 -24.69 -27.07 -10.97
C SER A 3 -23.27 -26.48 -11.10
N VAL A 4 -22.27 -27.34 -11.10
CA VAL A 4 -20.88 -26.98 -11.34
C VAL A 4 -20.72 -26.78 -12.86
N LEU A 5 -20.55 -25.53 -13.27
CA LEU A 5 -20.12 -25.20 -14.62
C LEU A 5 -18.59 -25.39 -14.69
N THR A 6 -18.16 -26.49 -15.32
CA THR A 6 -16.76 -26.73 -15.64
C THR A 6 -16.37 -25.89 -16.84
N LEU A 7 -15.64 -24.77 -16.58
CA LEU A 7 -14.90 -24.10 -17.62
C LEU A 7 -13.44 -24.61 -17.56
N SER A 8 -13.07 -25.43 -18.51
CA SER A 8 -11.71 -25.91 -18.69
C SER A 8 -10.84 -24.75 -19.18
N SER A 9 -10.09 -24.14 -18.26
CA SER A 9 -8.90 -23.38 -18.63
C SER A 9 -7.69 -24.22 -18.26
N VAL A 10 -6.96 -24.68 -19.27
CA VAL A 10 -5.80 -25.55 -19.11
C VAL A 10 -4.62 -24.69 -18.63
N CYS A 11 -4.48 -24.57 -17.31
CA CYS A 11 -3.20 -24.20 -16.69
C CYS A 11 -2.50 -25.50 -16.29
N VAL A 12 -1.64 -26.01 -17.16
CA VAL A 12 -0.80 -27.19 -16.85
C VAL A 12 0.52 -26.67 -16.31
N PHE A 13 0.71 -26.74 -14.98
CA PHE A 13 2.02 -26.95 -14.35
C PHE A 13 1.81 -27.28 -12.87
N GLY A 14 1.96 -28.57 -12.54
CA GLY A 14 2.00 -29.01 -11.16
C GLY A 14 3.31 -28.63 -10.50
N SER A 15 3.21 -28.02 -9.33
CA SER A 15 4.31 -27.90 -8.37
C SER A 15 3.73 -28.01 -6.96
N SER A 16 4.26 -28.96 -6.22
CA SER A 16 3.88 -29.25 -4.84
C SER A 16 4.17 -28.06 -3.94
N PHE A 17 3.17 -27.60 -3.21
CA PHE A 17 3.27 -26.45 -2.30
C PHE A 17 3.64 -26.89 -0.88
N SER A 18 4.66 -26.25 -0.33
CA SER A 18 4.95 -26.16 1.10
C SER A 18 4.23 -24.93 1.64
N ALA A 19 3.25 -25.12 2.53
CA ALA A 19 2.46 -24.07 3.12
C ALA A 19 3.28 -23.22 4.10
N GLY A 20 3.70 -22.04 3.66
CA GLY A 20 4.19 -20.95 4.49
C GLY A 20 3.79 -19.66 3.80
N ALA A 21 2.93 -18.84 4.43
CA ALA A 21 2.59 -17.52 3.91
C ALA A 21 3.85 -16.73 3.66
N LYS A 22 4.08 -16.30 2.42
CA LYS A 22 5.33 -15.63 2.02
C LYS A 22 5.29 -14.12 2.19
N GLY A 23 4.14 -13.55 2.58
CA GLY A 23 3.97 -12.12 2.73
C GLY A 23 2.66 -11.76 3.42
N THR A 24 2.45 -10.46 3.63
CA THR A 24 1.22 -9.91 4.23
C THR A 24 0.30 -9.30 3.18
N GLY A 25 -0.96 -9.07 3.55
CA GLY A 25 -1.92 -8.37 2.70
C GLY A 25 -1.45 -6.94 2.37
N ALA A 26 -1.00 -6.19 3.38
CA ALA A 26 -0.42 -4.87 3.16
C ALA A 26 0.80 -4.92 2.23
N GLY A 27 1.70 -5.89 2.42
CA GLY A 27 2.85 -6.07 1.55
C GLY A 27 2.46 -6.39 0.09
N LEU A 28 1.39 -7.17 -0.14
CA LEU A 28 0.87 -7.40 -1.49
C LEU A 28 0.31 -6.12 -2.11
N ALA A 29 -0.42 -5.33 -1.32
CA ALA A 29 -0.94 -4.04 -1.79
C ALA A 29 0.19 -3.05 -2.12
N GLU A 30 1.24 -2.97 -1.27
CA GLU A 30 2.44 -2.16 -1.55
C GLU A 30 3.17 -2.64 -2.80
N TRP A 31 3.30 -3.95 -3.00
CA TRP A 31 3.90 -4.54 -4.19
C TRP A 31 3.16 -4.15 -5.46
N ALA A 32 1.82 -4.23 -5.43
CA ALA A 32 0.98 -3.86 -6.55
C ALA A 32 1.09 -2.36 -6.86
N LEU A 33 1.06 -1.49 -5.83
CA LEU A 33 1.28 -0.05 -5.99
C LEU A 33 2.69 0.26 -6.54
N ASN A 34 3.72 -0.46 -6.07
CA ASN A 34 5.07 -0.30 -6.60
C ASN A 34 5.15 -0.73 -8.08
N ALA A 35 4.46 -1.79 -8.47
CA ALA A 35 4.39 -2.21 -9.86
C ALA A 35 3.77 -1.13 -10.76
N TYR A 36 2.68 -0.51 -10.32
CA TYR A 36 2.07 0.63 -11.00
C TYR A 36 3.02 1.83 -11.06
N ASN A 37 3.56 2.26 -9.92
CA ASN A 37 4.44 3.43 -9.83
C ASN A 37 5.74 3.27 -10.64
N SER A 38 6.21 2.04 -10.79
CA SER A 38 7.42 1.71 -11.58
C SER A 38 7.13 1.44 -13.05
N GLY A 39 5.87 1.57 -13.50
CA GLY A 39 5.49 1.38 -14.89
C GLY A 39 5.76 -0.02 -15.42
N TRP A 40 5.45 -1.07 -14.62
CA TRP A 40 5.67 -2.45 -15.08
C TRP A 40 4.84 -2.76 -16.32
N SER A 41 5.47 -3.46 -17.25
CA SER A 41 4.84 -3.87 -18.50
C SER A 41 3.92 -5.07 -18.29
N TYR A 42 2.82 -5.10 -19.04
CA TYR A 42 2.06 -6.33 -19.19
C TYR A 42 2.82 -7.30 -20.12
N VAL A 43 2.92 -8.55 -19.69
CA VAL A 43 3.44 -9.65 -20.52
C VAL A 43 2.57 -10.87 -20.26
N TYR A 44 1.86 -11.37 -21.26
CA TYR A 44 1.05 -12.57 -21.13
C TYR A 44 1.90 -13.77 -20.64
N GLY A 45 1.51 -14.39 -19.54
CA GLY A 45 2.29 -15.44 -18.87
C GLY A 45 3.44 -14.90 -18.00
N GLY A 46 3.68 -13.58 -17.99
CA GLY A 46 4.71 -12.95 -17.18
C GLY A 46 4.42 -13.00 -15.68
N SER A 47 5.47 -13.21 -14.86
CA SER A 47 5.36 -13.29 -13.40
C SER A 47 6.65 -12.85 -12.69
N THR A 48 7.45 -12.04 -13.36
CA THR A 48 8.67 -11.45 -12.79
C THR A 48 8.49 -9.96 -12.60
N PRO A 49 9.14 -9.34 -11.58
CA PRO A 49 9.14 -7.89 -11.42
C PRO A 49 9.50 -7.18 -12.71
N GLY A 50 8.70 -6.19 -13.10
CA GLY A 50 8.84 -5.45 -14.36
C GLY A 50 8.05 -6.02 -15.54
N ALA A 51 7.66 -7.32 -15.52
CA ALA A 51 6.99 -7.99 -16.62
C ALA A 51 5.98 -9.03 -16.10
N VAL A 52 4.71 -8.65 -15.99
CA VAL A 52 3.65 -9.45 -15.35
C VAL A 52 2.38 -9.48 -16.20
N ASP A 53 1.57 -10.55 -16.04
CA ASP A 53 0.14 -10.49 -16.37
C ASP A 53 -0.70 -10.30 -15.08
N CYS A 54 -2.02 -10.29 -15.19
CA CYS A 54 -2.91 -10.03 -14.07
C CYS A 54 -2.67 -10.96 -12.86
N SER A 55 -2.58 -12.26 -13.08
CA SER A 55 -2.32 -13.24 -12.02
C SER A 55 -0.84 -13.32 -11.65
N GLY A 56 0.05 -12.97 -12.58
CA GLY A 56 1.49 -12.89 -12.36
C GLY A 56 1.90 -11.74 -11.45
N LEU A 57 1.17 -10.64 -11.44
CA LEU A 57 1.35 -9.56 -10.49
C LEU A 57 1.22 -10.08 -9.05
N ILE A 58 0.16 -10.84 -8.76
CA ILE A 58 -0.07 -11.47 -7.45
C ILE A 58 0.99 -12.53 -7.18
N TYR A 59 1.22 -13.43 -8.13
CA TYR A 59 2.16 -14.53 -8.01
C TYR A 59 3.59 -14.07 -7.77
N SER A 60 4.02 -12.98 -8.39
CA SER A 60 5.37 -12.43 -8.25
C SER A 60 5.71 -12.02 -6.81
N TYR A 61 4.70 -11.70 -6.01
CA TYR A 61 4.83 -11.39 -4.58
C TYR A 61 4.56 -12.62 -3.71
N ALA A 62 3.38 -13.20 -3.85
CA ALA A 62 2.86 -14.19 -2.92
C ALA A 62 3.32 -15.61 -3.24
N GLY A 63 3.69 -15.90 -4.48
CA GLY A 63 3.76 -17.28 -4.98
C GLY A 63 2.37 -17.90 -5.02
N GLY A 64 2.25 -19.17 -4.73
CA GLY A 64 0.97 -19.86 -4.71
C GLY A 64 0.46 -20.20 -6.11
N GLU A 65 -0.84 -20.06 -6.31
CA GLU A 65 -1.49 -20.37 -7.60
C GLU A 65 -1.15 -19.32 -8.65
N ARG A 66 -0.85 -19.80 -9.87
CA ARG A 66 -0.39 -18.91 -10.95
C ARG A 66 -1.53 -18.28 -11.74
N CYS A 67 -2.70 -18.88 -11.76
CA CYS A 67 -3.86 -18.41 -12.51
C CYS A 67 -4.97 -17.86 -11.61
N GLY A 68 -5.75 -16.89 -12.11
CA GLY A 68 -6.77 -16.21 -11.32
C GLY A 68 -7.89 -17.10 -10.80
N ASN A 69 -8.35 -18.11 -11.57
CA ASN A 69 -9.37 -19.02 -11.08
C ASN A 69 -8.87 -19.90 -9.93
N PRO A 70 -7.73 -20.61 -10.03
CA PRO A 70 -7.12 -21.29 -8.88
C PRO A 70 -6.84 -20.38 -7.69
N GLN A 71 -6.42 -19.13 -7.90
CA GLN A 71 -6.23 -18.17 -6.80
C GLN A 71 -7.53 -17.92 -6.03
N LEU A 72 -8.67 -17.79 -6.71
CA LEU A 72 -9.98 -17.68 -6.08
C LEU A 72 -10.45 -19.02 -5.46
N GLU A 73 -10.29 -20.13 -6.15
CA GLU A 73 -10.75 -21.47 -5.71
C GLU A 73 -10.02 -21.93 -4.42
N THR A 74 -8.76 -21.53 -4.23
CA THR A 74 -7.95 -21.84 -3.04
C THR A 74 -8.06 -20.79 -1.95
N ALA A 75 -8.86 -19.73 -2.15
CA ALA A 75 -8.99 -18.63 -1.21
C ALA A 75 -9.46 -19.09 0.18
N THR A 76 -8.92 -18.48 1.24
CA THR A 76 -9.34 -18.78 2.62
C THR A 76 -10.64 -18.09 3.01
N GLU A 77 -10.98 -17.02 2.33
CA GLU A 77 -12.22 -16.26 2.50
C GLU A 77 -12.56 -15.53 1.21
N THR A 78 -13.84 -15.43 0.88
CA THR A 78 -14.31 -14.73 -0.31
C THR A 78 -15.67 -14.09 -0.08
N GLY A 79 -15.96 -13.01 -0.79
CA GLY A 79 -17.26 -12.36 -0.79
C GLY A 79 -17.55 -11.62 -2.09
N SER A 80 -18.80 -11.22 -2.26
CA SER A 80 -19.23 -10.46 -3.44
C SER A 80 -18.82 -9.00 -3.30
N VAL A 81 -18.23 -8.43 -4.35
CA VAL A 81 -17.91 -7.00 -4.42
C VAL A 81 -19.18 -6.14 -4.32
N SER A 82 -20.31 -6.62 -4.85
CA SER A 82 -21.60 -5.92 -4.77
C SER A 82 -22.17 -5.83 -3.35
N ALA A 83 -21.74 -6.71 -2.43
CA ALA A 83 -22.09 -6.66 -1.01
C ALA A 83 -21.15 -5.75 -0.19
N GLY A 84 -20.09 -5.24 -0.81
CA GLY A 84 -19.04 -4.45 -0.20
C GLY A 84 -17.71 -5.22 -0.11
N ILE A 85 -16.62 -4.47 -0.10
CA ILE A 85 -15.27 -5.00 0.12
C ILE A 85 -14.89 -4.61 1.54
N PRO A 86 -14.42 -5.56 2.38
CA PRO A 86 -14.00 -5.25 3.74
C PRO A 86 -12.74 -4.36 3.76
N ASN A 87 -12.52 -3.68 4.86
CA ASN A 87 -11.36 -2.81 5.08
C ASN A 87 -10.09 -3.63 5.32
N VAL A 88 -9.59 -4.28 4.28
CA VAL A 88 -8.42 -5.16 4.31
C VAL A 88 -7.52 -4.85 3.12
N HIS A 89 -6.24 -4.59 3.35
CA HIS A 89 -5.28 -4.40 2.26
C HIS A 89 -4.89 -5.73 1.60
N GLY A 90 -4.67 -5.70 0.29
CA GLY A 90 -4.11 -6.83 -0.46
C GLY A 90 -5.07 -7.99 -0.67
N LEU A 91 -6.39 -7.75 -0.65
CA LEU A 91 -7.34 -8.73 -1.13
C LEU A 91 -7.15 -8.94 -2.64
N GLY A 92 -7.32 -10.18 -3.09
CA GLY A 92 -7.51 -10.45 -4.51
C GLY A 92 -8.88 -9.95 -4.97
N LEU A 93 -8.94 -9.46 -6.18
CA LEU A 93 -10.17 -9.14 -6.90
C LEU A 93 -10.30 -10.06 -8.09
N TRP A 94 -11.50 -10.56 -8.35
CA TRP A 94 -11.75 -11.50 -9.43
C TRP A 94 -13.00 -11.14 -10.24
N ARG A 95 -12.87 -11.28 -11.54
CA ARG A 95 -13.96 -11.37 -12.52
C ARG A 95 -13.62 -12.43 -13.57
N PRO A 96 -14.57 -12.91 -14.38
CA PRO A 96 -14.26 -13.88 -15.44
C PRO A 96 -13.08 -13.44 -16.31
N GLY A 97 -12.01 -14.25 -16.28
CA GLY A 97 -10.81 -14.06 -17.10
C GLY A 97 -9.82 -13.00 -16.59
N HIS A 98 -10.01 -12.43 -15.39
CA HIS A 98 -9.14 -11.40 -14.88
C HIS A 98 -9.07 -11.36 -13.35
N VAL A 99 -7.91 -10.94 -12.82
CA VAL A 99 -7.68 -10.69 -11.38
C VAL A 99 -6.91 -9.39 -11.16
N GLY A 100 -7.10 -8.81 -9.99
CA GLY A 100 -6.40 -7.63 -9.51
C GLY A 100 -6.14 -7.68 -8.01
N VAL A 101 -5.63 -6.60 -7.46
CA VAL A 101 -5.33 -6.42 -6.04
C VAL A 101 -6.08 -5.22 -5.51
N TYR A 102 -6.91 -5.42 -4.49
CA TYR A 102 -7.49 -4.32 -3.72
C TYR A 102 -6.43 -3.71 -2.80
N VAL A 103 -6.19 -2.43 -2.97
CA VAL A 103 -5.14 -1.73 -2.21
C VAL A 103 -5.68 -0.84 -1.10
N GLY A 104 -6.97 -1.01 -0.78
CA GLY A 104 -7.65 -0.22 0.24
C GLY A 104 -8.35 1.02 -0.33
N ASN A 105 -9.18 1.66 0.49
CA ASN A 105 -9.85 2.92 0.18
C ASN A 105 -10.62 2.94 -1.16
N GLY A 106 -11.21 1.81 -1.54
CA GLY A 106 -11.96 1.71 -2.79
C GLY A 106 -11.09 1.72 -4.05
N MET A 107 -9.79 1.45 -3.94
CA MET A 107 -8.84 1.48 -5.04
C MET A 107 -8.30 0.07 -5.36
N GLU A 108 -7.94 -0.14 -6.60
CA GLU A 108 -7.40 -1.40 -7.10
C GLU A 108 -6.18 -1.19 -8.00
N VAL A 109 -5.37 -2.25 -8.12
CA VAL A 109 -4.26 -2.36 -9.09
C VAL A 109 -4.40 -3.67 -9.86
N ASP A 110 -4.30 -3.59 -11.19
CA ASP A 110 -4.33 -4.77 -12.06
C ASP A 110 -3.35 -4.63 -13.23
N ALA A 111 -2.91 -5.75 -13.81
CA ALA A 111 -2.14 -5.75 -15.06
C ALA A 111 -3.08 -6.08 -16.22
N ARG A 112 -3.34 -5.11 -17.09
CA ARG A 112 -4.53 -5.06 -17.94
C ARG A 112 -4.33 -5.50 -19.38
N GLY A 113 -3.15 -5.32 -19.94
CA GLY A 113 -2.82 -5.66 -21.34
C GLY A 113 -1.64 -4.84 -21.85
N ASP A 114 -1.14 -5.18 -23.04
CA ASP A 114 0.09 -4.61 -23.62
C ASP A 114 0.05 -3.07 -23.77
N GLU A 115 -1.13 -2.52 -24.04
CA GLU A 115 -1.32 -1.07 -24.22
C GLU A 115 -1.41 -0.31 -22.89
N TYR A 116 -1.72 -1.01 -21.78
CA TYR A 116 -2.04 -0.37 -20.51
C TYR A 116 -1.00 -0.66 -19.42
N GLY A 117 -0.34 -1.82 -19.48
CA GLY A 117 0.58 -2.25 -18.44
C GLY A 117 -0.14 -2.51 -17.10
N VAL A 118 0.48 -2.09 -16.02
CA VAL A 118 -0.12 -2.11 -14.68
C VAL A 118 -0.88 -0.81 -14.44
N CYS A 119 -2.15 -0.91 -14.06
CA CYS A 119 -3.08 0.20 -13.86
C CYS A 119 -3.48 0.34 -12.39
N TYR A 120 -3.85 1.56 -11.99
CA TYR A 120 -4.38 1.90 -10.67
C TYR A 120 -5.65 2.74 -10.85
N GLU A 121 -6.77 2.29 -10.30
CA GLU A 121 -8.04 3.00 -10.43
C GLU A 121 -9.03 2.68 -9.30
N ALA A 122 -10.15 3.40 -9.28
CA ALA A 122 -11.23 3.14 -8.33
C ALA A 122 -11.99 1.86 -8.67
N ILE A 123 -12.47 1.15 -7.65
CA ILE A 123 -13.43 0.05 -7.81
C ILE A 123 -14.69 0.58 -8.53
N GLY A 124 -15.11 -0.17 -9.56
CA GLY A 124 -16.23 0.23 -10.42
C GLY A 124 -15.82 1.13 -11.60
N GLY A 125 -14.51 1.36 -11.80
CA GLY A 125 -13.95 1.97 -13.00
C GLY A 125 -14.03 1.03 -14.22
N TYR A 126 -12.89 0.71 -14.82
CA TYR A 126 -12.85 -0.17 -15.99
C TYR A 126 -13.26 -1.62 -15.68
N ASN A 127 -12.86 -2.12 -14.50
CA ASN A 127 -13.13 -3.49 -14.09
C ASN A 127 -14.47 -3.62 -13.33
N ASN A 128 -15.32 -4.53 -13.77
CA ASN A 128 -16.52 -4.95 -13.05
C ASN A 128 -16.21 -6.19 -12.22
N TRP A 129 -15.54 -6.01 -11.09
CA TRP A 129 -15.16 -7.07 -10.17
C TRP A 129 -16.39 -7.78 -9.60
N THR A 130 -16.33 -9.12 -9.55
CA THR A 130 -17.44 -9.96 -9.04
C THR A 130 -17.18 -10.36 -7.59
N TYR A 131 -15.96 -10.82 -7.31
CA TYR A 131 -15.56 -11.30 -5.98
C TYR A 131 -14.29 -10.61 -5.50
N TRP A 132 -14.23 -10.40 -4.18
CA TRP A 132 -12.99 -10.21 -3.46
C TRP A 132 -12.62 -11.51 -2.73
N PHE A 133 -11.33 -11.73 -2.45
CA PHE A 133 -10.89 -12.93 -1.78
C PHE A 133 -9.56 -12.76 -1.03
N LYS A 134 -9.40 -13.53 0.07
CA LYS A 134 -8.13 -13.66 0.78
C LYS A 134 -7.32 -14.80 0.17
N LEU A 135 -6.13 -14.48 -0.33
CA LEU A 135 -5.23 -15.47 -0.93
C LEU A 135 -4.69 -16.44 0.13
N ALA A 136 -4.68 -17.73 -0.17
CA ALA A 136 -4.12 -18.75 0.75
C ALA A 136 -2.61 -18.59 1.01
N ALA A 137 -1.89 -17.98 0.07
CA ALA A 137 -0.44 -17.75 0.17
C ALA A 137 -0.07 -16.45 0.91
N VAL A 138 -1.05 -15.68 1.41
CA VAL A 138 -0.88 -14.36 2.04
C VAL A 138 -1.44 -14.42 3.46
N SER A 139 -0.74 -13.85 4.42
CA SER A 139 -1.23 -13.67 5.78
C SER A 139 -1.94 -12.32 5.93
N TYR A 140 -3.04 -12.32 6.67
CA TYR A 140 -3.81 -11.11 6.94
C TYR A 140 -3.87 -10.85 8.44
N VAL A 141 -3.67 -9.61 8.84
CA VAL A 141 -3.75 -9.20 10.25
C VAL A 141 -5.19 -9.30 10.72
N THR A 142 -5.42 -9.95 11.86
CA THR A 142 -6.75 -10.03 12.49
C THR A 142 -6.93 -8.97 13.56
N ASN A 143 -5.88 -8.71 14.36
CA ASN A 143 -5.91 -7.69 15.40
C ASN A 143 -4.51 -7.08 15.55
N GLY A 144 -4.45 -5.79 15.79
CA GLY A 144 -3.22 -5.08 16.05
C GLY A 144 -2.80 -4.13 14.90
N TRP A 145 -1.57 -3.67 15.00
CA TRP A 145 -1.03 -2.69 14.07
C TRP A 145 -0.49 -3.33 12.80
N GLU A 146 -0.73 -2.67 11.67
CA GLU A 146 -0.08 -2.93 10.39
C GLU A 146 0.35 -1.60 9.78
N SER A 147 1.49 -1.59 9.07
CA SER A 147 1.92 -0.46 8.27
C SER A 147 1.63 -0.73 6.79
N PHE A 148 1.17 0.28 6.09
CA PHE A 148 0.93 0.23 4.65
C PHE A 148 1.17 1.62 4.06
N ASN A 149 1.99 1.70 3.02
CA ASN A 149 2.31 2.92 2.29
C ASN A 149 2.68 4.10 3.22
N GLY A 150 3.54 3.83 4.22
CA GLY A 150 4.03 4.79 5.19
C GLY A 150 3.02 5.26 6.25
N ASN A 151 1.82 4.72 6.27
CA ASN A 151 0.80 4.97 7.28
C ASN A 151 0.62 3.77 8.20
N TYR A 152 -0.01 3.98 9.37
CA TYR A 152 -0.31 2.94 10.34
C TYR A 152 -1.82 2.74 10.46
N TYR A 153 -2.22 1.48 10.44
CA TYR A 153 -3.60 1.01 10.54
C TYR A 153 -3.74 0.09 11.73
N TYR A 154 -4.87 0.13 12.40
CA TYR A 154 -5.17 -0.79 13.48
C TYR A 154 -6.32 -1.71 13.10
N TYR A 155 -6.08 -3.00 13.15
CA TYR A 155 -7.03 -4.03 12.79
C TYR A 155 -7.77 -4.53 14.03
N GLU A 156 -9.08 -4.72 13.90
CA GLU A 156 -9.96 -5.40 14.84
C GLU A 156 -10.80 -6.40 14.06
N ASN A 157 -10.79 -7.68 14.48
CA ASN A 157 -11.54 -8.75 13.82
C ASN A 157 -11.27 -8.91 12.31
N GLY A 158 -10.06 -8.62 11.89
CA GLY A 158 -9.63 -8.81 10.50
C GLY A 158 -9.84 -7.65 9.56
N GLU A 159 -10.35 -6.51 10.03
CA GLU A 159 -10.52 -5.28 9.25
C GLU A 159 -9.84 -4.10 9.95
N TYR A 160 -9.24 -3.18 9.20
CA TYR A 160 -8.76 -1.93 9.79
C TYR A 160 -9.93 -0.99 10.10
N ILE A 161 -9.84 -0.33 11.27
CA ILE A 161 -10.88 0.58 11.75
C ILE A 161 -10.78 1.95 11.08
N VAL A 162 -11.92 2.59 10.85
CA VAL A 162 -12.05 3.89 10.19
C VAL A 162 -12.96 4.83 10.99
N ASN A 163 -12.82 6.14 10.80
CA ASN A 163 -13.67 7.19 11.39
C ASN A 163 -13.91 7.01 12.90
N THR A 164 -12.90 6.62 13.66
CA THR A 164 -13.06 6.30 15.07
C THR A 164 -11.80 6.63 15.87
N SER A 165 -11.85 6.43 17.18
CA SER A 165 -10.68 6.48 18.05
C SER A 165 -10.57 5.22 18.88
N ARG A 166 -9.33 4.85 19.27
CA ARG A 166 -9.04 3.75 20.20
C ARG A 166 -7.93 4.15 21.14
N THR A 167 -8.06 3.74 22.38
CA THR A 167 -6.97 3.79 23.34
C THR A 167 -6.26 2.45 23.36
N ILE A 168 -5.02 2.45 22.89
CA ILE A 168 -4.17 1.28 22.73
C ILE A 168 -2.92 1.54 23.58
N ASP A 169 -2.61 0.65 24.52
CA ASP A 169 -1.48 0.77 25.43
C ASP A 169 -1.41 2.15 26.12
N GLY A 170 -2.57 2.66 26.57
CA GLY A 170 -2.69 3.94 27.27
C GLY A 170 -2.61 5.19 26.37
N THR A 171 -2.41 5.04 25.07
CA THR A 171 -2.37 6.14 24.10
C THR A 171 -3.62 6.15 23.25
N THR A 172 -4.27 7.32 23.12
CA THR A 172 -5.43 7.46 22.24
C THR A 172 -4.97 7.83 20.82
N TYR A 173 -5.42 7.03 19.86
CA TYR A 173 -5.23 7.19 18.43
C TYR A 173 -6.57 7.53 17.77
N TYR A 174 -6.50 8.38 16.74
CA TYR A 174 -7.65 8.71 15.89
C TYR A 174 -7.38 8.12 14.51
N PHE A 175 -8.39 7.50 13.93
CA PHE A 175 -8.33 6.88 12.61
C PHE A 175 -9.26 7.65 11.67
N ASP A 176 -8.73 8.09 10.53
CA ASP A 176 -9.48 8.85 9.54
C ASP A 176 -10.43 7.95 8.71
N SER A 177 -11.08 8.53 7.70
CA SER A 177 -12.00 7.80 6.83
C SER A 177 -11.32 6.71 5.99
N GLN A 178 -9.99 6.77 5.87
CA GLN A 178 -9.17 5.77 5.18
C GLN A 178 -8.51 4.77 6.14
N GLY A 179 -8.74 4.90 7.45
CA GLY A 179 -8.15 4.04 8.48
C GLY A 179 -6.74 4.44 8.91
N ARG A 180 -6.21 5.57 8.44
CA ARG A 180 -4.87 6.02 8.79
C ARG A 180 -4.84 6.58 10.21
N SER A 181 -3.87 6.12 10.99
CA SER A 181 -3.67 6.59 12.34
C SER A 181 -3.07 8.00 12.38
N SER A 182 -3.58 8.85 13.28
CA SER A 182 -3.06 10.19 13.55
C SER A 182 -1.65 10.24 14.14
N LYS A 183 -1.14 9.10 14.62
CA LYS A 183 0.17 8.98 15.29
C LYS A 183 0.84 7.66 14.94
N THR A 184 2.17 7.67 14.95
CA THR A 184 2.97 6.43 14.92
C THR A 184 2.78 5.64 16.22
N PRO A 185 2.54 4.32 16.17
CA PRO A 185 2.48 3.48 17.36
C PRO A 185 3.78 3.51 18.16
N SER A 186 3.68 3.58 19.48
CA SER A 186 4.84 3.68 20.38
C SER A 186 5.69 2.40 20.45
N ASN A 187 5.20 1.27 19.92
CA ASN A 187 5.82 -0.06 19.98
C ASN A 187 5.79 -0.76 18.62
N THR A 188 6.34 -0.16 17.58
CA THR A 188 6.74 -0.93 16.41
C THR A 188 8.09 -1.57 16.66
N SER A 189 8.11 -2.61 17.52
CA SER A 189 9.24 -3.54 17.57
C SER A 189 9.26 -4.28 16.26
N SER A 190 10.07 -3.81 15.32
CA SER A 190 10.48 -4.58 14.17
C SER A 190 11.10 -5.88 14.68
N SER A 191 10.43 -7.00 14.44
CA SER A 191 11.03 -8.32 14.60
C SER A 191 12.09 -8.53 13.52
N SER A 192 13.30 -8.03 13.79
CA SER A 192 14.50 -8.48 13.12
C SER A 192 15.34 -9.22 14.14
N SER A 193 15.47 -10.51 13.88
CA SER A 193 16.23 -11.51 14.62
C SER A 193 17.64 -11.08 14.95
N SER A 194 17.95 -11.14 16.24
CA SER A 194 19.18 -11.54 16.93
C SER A 194 20.53 -11.53 16.21
N GLY A 195 21.44 -10.81 16.80
CA GLY A 195 22.88 -11.00 16.68
C GLY A 195 23.57 -10.31 17.87
N SER A 196 23.97 -11.11 18.87
CA SER A 196 24.72 -10.69 20.05
C SER A 196 26.07 -10.09 19.71
N SER A 197 26.52 -9.07 20.41
CA SER A 197 27.55 -9.15 21.48
C SER A 197 28.17 -7.82 21.80
N SER A 198 28.10 -7.50 23.05
CA SER A 198 29.07 -7.02 24.04
C SER A 198 29.94 -5.78 23.80
N SER A 199 29.78 -4.92 24.74
CA SER A 199 30.76 -4.23 25.62
C SER A 199 31.54 -3.05 25.11
N GLY A 200 31.45 -1.96 25.92
CA GLY A 200 32.61 -1.11 26.17
C GLY A 200 32.37 0.39 26.17
N SER A 201 31.96 0.91 27.29
CA SER A 201 32.50 2.05 28.08
C SER A 201 32.85 3.39 27.43
N SER A 202 32.20 4.36 27.98
CA SER A 202 32.69 5.70 28.47
C SER A 202 33.19 6.75 27.46
N GLY A 203 32.61 7.97 27.62
CA GLY A 203 33.26 9.21 27.23
C GLY A 203 32.31 10.38 27.00
N SER A 204 32.14 11.13 28.01
CA SER A 204 31.54 12.43 28.30
C SER A 204 31.68 13.54 27.25
N SER A 205 30.65 14.36 27.28
CA SER A 205 30.61 15.84 27.21
C SER A 205 30.17 16.50 25.91
N GLY A 206 29.13 17.32 26.07
CA GLY A 206 29.03 18.63 25.45
C GLY A 206 27.77 18.95 24.67
N SER A 207 26.75 19.37 25.41
CA SER A 207 25.84 20.52 25.21
C SER A 207 25.56 21.00 23.79
N SER A 208 24.32 20.92 23.35
CA SER A 208 23.40 22.07 23.31
C SER A 208 22.03 21.60 22.79
N GLY A 209 21.02 21.95 23.54
CA GLY A 209 19.65 21.58 23.31
C GLY A 209 19.05 22.28 22.09
N SER A 210 18.18 21.56 21.46
CA SER A 210 17.05 22.16 20.76
C SER A 210 15.85 21.26 21.02
N SER A 211 15.02 21.73 21.91
CA SER A 211 13.73 21.17 22.25
C SER A 211 12.82 21.21 21.04
N SER A 212 12.59 20.08 20.39
CA SER A 212 11.48 19.93 19.47
C SER A 212 10.24 19.55 20.28
N SER A 213 9.44 20.55 20.58
CA SER A 213 8.07 20.40 21.08
C SER A 213 7.23 19.69 20.03
N SER A 214 6.77 18.47 20.34
CA SER A 214 5.74 17.76 19.58
C SER A 214 4.43 18.51 19.72
N SER A 215 4.13 19.41 18.80
CA SER A 215 2.79 19.97 18.65
C SER A 215 2.01 19.09 17.69
N ASN A 216 0.90 18.54 18.15
CA ASN A 216 -0.09 17.76 17.42
C ASN A 216 -0.92 18.66 16.47
N THR A 217 -0.27 19.31 15.53
CA THR A 217 -0.90 19.95 14.38
C THR A 217 -0.63 19.02 13.17
N PRO A 218 -1.56 18.83 12.22
CA PRO A 218 -1.23 18.15 10.98
C PRO A 218 0.02 18.80 10.40
N SER A 219 1.03 17.97 10.11
CA SER A 219 2.31 18.49 9.66
C SER A 219 2.13 19.07 8.26
N VAL A 220 2.12 20.37 8.17
CA VAL A 220 2.04 21.12 6.91
C VAL A 220 3.47 21.46 6.49
N TYR A 221 3.80 21.14 5.25
CA TYR A 221 5.09 21.44 4.65
C TYR A 221 4.91 22.51 3.57
N LYS A 222 5.68 23.57 3.65
CA LYS A 222 5.66 24.73 2.75
C LYS A 222 7.05 25.28 2.62
N ASN A 223 7.21 26.29 1.80
CA ASN A 223 8.49 26.98 1.65
C ASN A 223 9.12 27.31 3.02
N GLY A 224 10.37 26.89 3.20
CA GLY A 224 11.14 26.95 4.45
C GLY A 224 11.07 25.70 5.33
N SER A 225 10.18 24.72 5.04
CA SER A 225 10.15 23.43 5.74
C SER A 225 11.34 22.57 5.35
N SER A 226 11.81 21.69 6.28
CA SER A 226 12.91 20.78 5.99
C SER A 226 12.76 19.46 6.75
N GLY A 227 13.41 18.40 6.24
CA GLY A 227 13.47 17.11 6.89
C GLY A 227 13.11 15.93 5.98
N ALA A 228 12.98 14.76 6.59
CA ALA A 228 12.75 13.51 5.87
C ALA A 228 11.41 13.51 5.11
N GLU A 229 10.38 14.13 5.65
CA GLU A 229 9.07 14.22 4.99
C GLU A 229 9.12 15.12 3.75
N VAL A 230 9.89 16.20 3.80
CA VAL A 230 10.12 17.05 2.61
C VAL A 230 10.84 16.28 1.52
N LYS A 231 11.80 15.40 1.86
CA LYS A 231 12.43 14.50 0.88
C LYS A 231 11.43 13.59 0.20
N LYS A 232 10.48 13.02 0.95
CA LYS A 232 9.43 12.18 0.38
C LYS A 232 8.54 12.97 -0.59
N ILE A 233 8.16 14.19 -0.23
CA ILE A 233 7.38 15.09 -1.08
C ILE A 233 8.14 15.40 -2.36
N GLN A 234 9.41 15.79 -2.28
CA GLN A 234 10.27 16.06 -3.44
C GLN A 234 10.41 14.84 -4.33
N GLN A 235 10.69 13.66 -3.75
CA GLN A 235 10.77 12.41 -4.50
C GLN A 235 9.46 12.12 -5.24
N ARG A 236 8.33 12.25 -4.55
CA ARG A 236 7.03 12.01 -5.16
C ARG A 236 6.71 13.00 -6.30
N LEU A 237 7.06 14.26 -6.14
CA LEU A 237 6.92 15.26 -7.21
C LEU A 237 7.83 14.95 -8.40
N ALA A 238 9.04 14.45 -8.16
CA ALA A 238 9.96 14.01 -9.20
C ALA A 238 9.42 12.79 -9.94
N ASP A 239 8.92 11.79 -9.20
CA ASP A 239 8.32 10.58 -9.77
C ASP A 239 7.10 10.90 -10.65
N LEU A 240 6.35 11.94 -10.29
CA LEU A 240 5.21 12.44 -11.05
C LEU A 240 5.59 13.42 -12.18
N GLY A 241 6.87 13.73 -12.34
CA GLY A 241 7.38 14.62 -13.39
C GLY A 241 7.14 16.11 -13.15
N TYR A 242 6.79 16.52 -11.93
CA TYR A 242 6.62 17.93 -11.56
C TYR A 242 7.89 18.57 -10.98
N TYR A 243 8.88 17.78 -10.57
CA TYR A 243 10.09 18.26 -9.93
C TYR A 243 11.35 17.64 -10.57
N ASP A 244 12.26 18.50 -11.01
CA ASP A 244 13.54 18.12 -11.61
C ASP A 244 14.76 18.56 -10.74
N GLY A 245 14.48 19.12 -9.55
CA GLY A 245 15.48 19.57 -8.61
C GLY A 245 16.08 18.44 -7.76
N ALA A 246 17.03 18.79 -6.89
CA ALA A 246 17.63 17.86 -5.96
C ALA A 246 16.65 17.47 -4.84
N VAL A 247 16.58 16.19 -4.52
CA VAL A 247 15.82 15.65 -3.37
C VAL A 247 16.65 15.85 -2.09
N ASP A 248 16.77 17.09 -1.66
CA ASP A 248 17.66 17.52 -0.57
C ASP A 248 16.96 17.56 0.81
N GLY A 249 15.62 17.55 0.81
CA GLY A 249 14.82 17.67 2.03
C GLY A 249 14.62 19.10 2.48
N TYR A 250 14.83 20.08 1.60
CA TYR A 250 14.49 21.47 1.84
C TYR A 250 13.37 21.90 0.89
N PHE A 251 12.24 22.33 1.44
CA PHE A 251 11.10 22.80 0.68
C PHE A 251 11.37 24.27 0.28
N GLY A 252 12.12 24.45 -0.79
CA GLY A 252 12.43 25.77 -1.36
C GLY A 252 11.47 26.14 -2.48
N ASP A 253 11.76 27.26 -3.15
CA ASP A 253 10.94 27.83 -4.23
C ASP A 253 10.66 26.81 -5.34
N ALA A 254 11.67 26.06 -5.77
CA ALA A 254 11.50 25.02 -6.81
C ALA A 254 10.55 23.90 -6.38
N THR A 255 10.60 23.48 -5.10
CA THR A 255 9.68 22.48 -4.54
C THR A 255 8.27 23.04 -4.44
N GLU A 256 8.12 24.31 -4.06
CA GLU A 256 6.82 25.00 -3.99
C GLU A 256 6.18 25.14 -5.37
N GLU A 257 6.94 25.54 -6.37
CA GLU A 257 6.45 25.64 -7.76
C GLU A 257 6.00 24.27 -8.30
N ALA A 258 6.80 23.23 -8.09
CA ALA A 258 6.47 21.86 -8.45
C ALA A 258 5.20 21.38 -7.76
N TYR A 259 5.04 21.69 -6.46
CA TYR A 259 3.86 21.33 -5.71
C TYR A 259 2.61 22.06 -6.21
N LYS A 260 2.71 23.36 -6.53
CA LYS A 260 1.62 24.14 -7.15
C LYS A 260 1.23 23.59 -8.52
N ALA A 261 2.20 23.17 -9.32
CA ALA A 261 1.93 22.54 -10.62
C ALA A 261 1.16 21.22 -10.44
N PHE A 262 1.55 20.40 -9.50
CA PHE A 262 0.82 19.19 -9.10
C PHE A 262 -0.61 19.52 -8.65
N GLN A 263 -0.78 20.44 -7.68
CA GLN A 263 -2.09 20.86 -7.19
C GLN A 263 -3.03 21.30 -8.31
N LYS A 264 -2.50 22.08 -9.25
CA LYS A 264 -3.26 22.54 -10.44
C LYS A 264 -3.70 21.36 -11.32
N ALA A 265 -2.81 20.41 -11.59
CA ALA A 265 -3.11 19.24 -12.40
C ALA A 265 -4.11 18.30 -11.72
N ALA A 266 -4.04 18.20 -10.38
CA ALA A 266 -4.94 17.40 -9.56
C ALA A 266 -6.29 18.08 -9.25
N GLY A 267 -6.51 19.32 -9.73
CA GLY A 267 -7.74 20.07 -9.44
C GLY A 267 -7.89 20.51 -7.98
N LEU A 268 -6.78 20.60 -7.26
CA LEU A 268 -6.72 21.00 -5.85
C LEU A 268 -6.58 22.52 -5.72
N THR A 269 -6.73 23.04 -4.49
CA THR A 269 -6.40 24.44 -4.19
C THR A 269 -4.91 24.66 -4.38
N VAL A 270 -4.53 25.63 -5.23
CA VAL A 270 -3.13 25.90 -5.58
C VAL A 270 -2.54 26.90 -4.58
N ASP A 271 -2.13 26.42 -3.41
CA ASP A 271 -1.56 27.21 -2.32
C ASP A 271 -0.07 26.91 -2.03
N GLY A 272 0.49 25.86 -2.65
CA GLY A 272 1.88 25.44 -2.45
C GLY A 272 2.15 24.80 -1.08
N ILE A 273 1.08 24.37 -0.37
CA ILE A 273 1.18 23.78 0.97
C ILE A 273 0.88 22.28 0.89
N ALA A 274 1.84 21.47 1.32
CA ALA A 274 1.70 20.02 1.40
C ALA A 274 1.24 19.59 2.80
N GLY A 275 0.30 18.62 2.88
CA GLY A 275 -0.11 18.01 4.16
C GLY A 275 -1.39 18.55 4.77
N ASP A 276 -2.13 19.44 4.14
CA ASP A 276 -3.54 19.66 4.48
C ASP A 276 -4.38 18.53 3.86
N SER A 277 -5.35 18.01 4.62
CA SER A 277 -6.20 16.85 4.25
C SER A 277 -6.97 17.03 2.93
N ARG A 278 -6.87 18.19 2.30
CA ARG A 278 -7.42 18.54 0.98
C ARG A 278 -6.38 18.54 -0.14
N ASN A 279 -5.08 18.37 0.17
CA ASN A 279 -3.97 18.58 -0.75
C ASN A 279 -2.86 17.54 -0.56
N THR A 280 -3.16 16.26 -0.39
CA THR A 280 -2.14 15.20 -0.21
C THR A 280 -1.74 14.61 -1.56
N LEU A 281 -0.42 14.53 -1.82
CA LEU A 281 0.22 13.79 -2.91
C LEU A 281 0.02 12.28 -2.75
#